data_7b979432f1bafc30860f61a3e769c356
#
_entry.id   7b979432f1bafc30860f61a3e769c356
#
_cell.length_a   1.000
_cell.length_b   1.000
_cell.length_c   1.000
_cell.angle_alpha   90.00
_cell.angle_beta   90.00
_cell.angle_gamma   90.00
#
_symmetry.space_group_name_H-M   'P 1'
#
loop_
_entity.id
_entity.type
_entity.pdbx_description
1 polymer ?
#
loop_
_entity_poly.entity_id
_entity_poly.type
_entity_poly.pdbx_seq_one_letter_code
_entity_poly.pdbx_strand_id
1 'polypeptide(L)'
;MRESIGGYLPRRPHGLQAVQVDIDDTTLRDGEQTAGVVFANEEKIRIARLLDEIGVYQIEAGIPTMGGAEKEAVAKIAALDLNCSILAWNRAVVSDIKESIECGVDAVAISMSASDIHIEHKLRATREWVLESVKEAVDFAKNKGLYVSVNAEDASRSDMEFLLSFARIARDAGADRIRFCDTLGILDPFNTFMKIKTLIDVTGMDVEMHTHNDFGMATANALAGVKAGARFVNTTVNGLGERAGNAALEEVIMALKHVEKIDLNYRPEKFRELSQYVARASNRPIPPWKPIVGASLFWYESGSRAAGVIEDPTNFEVFPPEDVGLRRRFIIGKYSGIASLKLKLSEHAVCVTDEEAALLICRLRSKSVRLKRALFDAEILESYEALIGEVREEIEARRGGGDLLAEACVAAAEIAERLGEGSSADSDNGAGALASAESSTRKD
;
A
#
# COMPACT_ATOMS: atom_id res chain seq x y z
N MET A 1 35.43 -11.26 10.97
CA MET A 1 35.34 -10.14 11.91
C MET A 1 34.77 -8.98 11.12
N ARG A 2 33.49 -8.71 11.25
CA ARG A 2 32.89 -7.46 10.71
C ARG A 2 33.39 -6.34 11.63
N GLU A 3 34.04 -5.32 11.08
CA GLU A 3 34.28 -4.08 11.82
C GLU A 3 32.88 -3.50 12.15
N SER A 4 32.65 -3.21 13.41
CA SER A 4 31.43 -2.62 13.93
C SER A 4 31.11 -1.37 13.12
N ILE A 5 30.03 -1.42 12.33
CA ILE A 5 29.46 -0.25 11.68
C ILE A 5 28.73 0.58 12.75
N GLY A 6 29.45 0.95 13.80
CA GLY A 6 29.18 2.06 14.69
C GLY A 6 29.57 3.37 14.02
N GLY A 7 29.50 3.43 12.69
CA GLY A 7 29.86 4.59 11.91
C GLY A 7 28.69 5.54 11.83
N TYR A 8 28.78 6.65 12.56
CA TYR A 8 28.07 7.90 12.30
C TYR A 8 27.85 8.08 10.80
N LEU A 9 26.60 7.97 10.35
CA LEU A 9 26.23 8.51 9.05
C LEU A 9 26.48 10.02 9.12
N PRO A 10 27.23 10.64 8.18
CA PRO A 10 27.60 12.04 8.26
C PRO A 10 26.34 12.92 8.25
N ARG A 11 26.20 13.76 9.30
CA ARG A 11 25.22 14.84 9.30
C ARG A 11 25.53 15.75 8.10
N ARG A 12 24.59 15.86 7.15
CA ARG A 12 24.72 16.83 6.05
C ARG A 12 24.65 18.25 6.61
N PRO A 13 25.44 19.20 6.07
CA PRO A 13 25.43 20.58 6.55
C PRO A 13 24.08 21.26 6.28
N HIS A 14 23.71 22.18 7.17
CA HIS A 14 22.49 22.96 7.11
C HIS A 14 22.40 23.80 5.82
N GLY A 15 21.53 23.43 4.90
CA GLY A 15 21.17 24.20 3.72
C GLY A 15 20.10 23.41 2.97
N LEU A 16 18.83 23.87 2.95
CA LEU A 16 17.64 23.28 2.32
C LEU A 16 17.69 21.72 2.37
N GLN A 17 17.47 21.17 3.54
CA GLN A 17 17.52 19.71 3.74
C GLN A 17 16.33 19.09 2.98
N ALA A 18 16.65 18.26 1.97
CA ALA A 18 15.71 17.26 1.53
C ALA A 18 15.27 16.46 2.77
N VAL A 19 13.98 16.39 3.03
CA VAL A 19 13.43 15.62 4.16
C VAL A 19 13.90 14.17 3.97
N GLN A 20 14.78 13.70 4.85
CA GLN A 20 15.23 12.31 4.83
C GLN A 20 14.18 11.50 5.58
N VAL A 21 13.59 10.52 4.90
CA VAL A 21 12.66 9.56 5.50
C VAL A 21 13.21 8.17 5.27
N ASP A 22 13.32 7.41 6.34
CA ASP A 22 13.81 6.04 6.34
C ASP A 22 12.66 5.09 6.69
N ILE A 23 12.52 3.98 5.96
CA ILE A 23 11.47 2.98 6.21
C ILE A 23 12.05 1.85 7.05
N ASP A 24 11.39 1.57 8.17
CA ASP A 24 11.58 0.38 8.99
C ASP A 24 10.40 -0.58 8.73
N ASP A 25 10.68 -1.81 8.35
CA ASP A 25 9.62 -2.79 8.08
C ASP A 25 9.50 -3.84 9.18
N THR A 26 8.31 -4.00 9.73
CA THR A 26 8.00 -4.94 10.81
C THR A 26 7.10 -6.10 10.38
N THR A 27 7.07 -6.44 9.09
CA THR A 27 6.29 -7.58 8.58
C THR A 27 6.62 -8.87 9.31
N LEU A 28 7.91 -9.07 9.64
CA LEU A 28 8.41 -10.28 10.29
C LEU A 28 8.18 -10.34 11.81
N ARG A 29 7.74 -9.24 12.43
CA ARG A 29 7.40 -9.18 13.86
C ARG A 29 5.93 -8.84 14.06
N ASP A 30 5.51 -7.59 13.82
CA ASP A 30 4.13 -7.16 14.04
C ASP A 30 3.18 -7.68 12.95
N GLY A 31 3.67 -7.76 11.71
CA GLY A 31 2.93 -8.41 10.63
C GLY A 31 2.59 -9.87 10.93
N GLU A 32 3.51 -10.62 11.52
CA GLU A 32 3.29 -12.01 11.94
C GLU A 32 2.33 -12.12 13.14
N GLN A 33 2.17 -11.03 13.94
CA GLN A 33 1.19 -10.99 15.02
C GLN A 33 -0.27 -10.85 14.53
N THR A 34 -0.49 -10.74 13.23
CA THR A 34 -1.84 -10.89 12.65
C THR A 34 -2.44 -12.23 13.09
N ALA A 35 -3.63 -12.21 13.69
CA ALA A 35 -4.26 -13.42 14.20
C ALA A 35 -4.36 -14.52 13.13
N GLY A 36 -3.72 -15.67 13.40
CA GLY A 36 -3.69 -16.83 12.50
C GLY A 36 -2.65 -16.76 11.38
N VAL A 37 -1.72 -15.81 11.41
CA VAL A 37 -0.53 -15.78 10.55
C VAL A 37 0.65 -16.42 11.29
N VAL A 38 1.37 -17.27 10.61
CA VAL A 38 2.63 -17.89 11.09
C VAL A 38 3.52 -18.10 9.87
N PHE A 39 4.71 -17.55 9.90
CA PHE A 39 5.71 -17.75 8.85
C PHE A 39 6.66 -18.90 9.20
N ALA A 40 6.99 -19.74 8.23
CA ALA A 40 8.14 -20.63 8.36
C ALA A 40 9.45 -19.84 8.34
N ASN A 41 10.52 -20.38 8.96
CA ASN A 41 11.81 -19.69 9.00
C ASN A 41 12.36 -19.36 7.61
N GLU A 42 12.16 -20.24 6.64
CA GLU A 42 12.56 -20.04 5.24
C GLU A 42 11.76 -18.92 4.58
N GLU A 43 10.49 -18.75 4.95
CA GLU A 43 9.65 -17.64 4.47
C GLU A 43 10.11 -16.32 5.07
N LYS A 44 10.41 -16.27 6.40
CA LYS A 44 10.97 -15.06 7.04
C LYS A 44 12.28 -14.65 6.36
N ILE A 45 13.19 -15.59 6.08
CA ILE A 45 14.45 -15.33 5.39
C ILE A 45 14.21 -14.79 3.97
N ARG A 46 13.25 -15.37 3.22
CA ARG A 46 12.94 -14.87 1.86
C ARG A 46 12.32 -13.49 1.89
N ILE A 47 11.42 -13.22 2.82
CA ILE A 47 10.81 -11.89 3.00
C ILE A 47 11.88 -10.86 3.35
N ALA A 48 12.80 -11.16 4.27
CA ALA A 48 13.91 -10.27 4.61
C ALA A 48 14.77 -9.91 3.37
N ARG A 49 15.09 -10.87 2.52
CA ARG A 49 15.82 -10.61 1.27
C ARG A 49 15.05 -9.73 0.29
N LEU A 50 13.75 -9.96 0.14
CA LEU A 50 12.90 -9.14 -0.73
C LEU A 50 12.76 -7.71 -0.21
N LEU A 51 12.69 -7.52 1.11
CA LEU A 51 12.68 -6.20 1.73
C LEU A 51 14.02 -5.48 1.50
N ASP A 52 15.15 -6.16 1.66
CA ASP A 52 16.48 -5.63 1.37
C ASP A 52 16.63 -5.27 -0.13
N GLU A 53 16.11 -6.11 -1.03
CA GLU A 53 16.09 -5.83 -2.47
C GLU A 53 15.27 -4.57 -2.83
N ILE A 54 14.21 -4.26 -2.07
CA ILE A 54 13.45 -3.00 -2.22
C ILE A 54 14.25 -1.81 -1.72
N GLY A 55 15.11 -2.03 -0.74
CA GLY A 55 15.99 -1.02 -0.18
C GLY A 55 15.49 -0.42 1.15
N VAL A 56 14.67 -1.16 1.93
CA VAL A 56 14.25 -0.69 3.27
C VAL A 56 15.47 -0.43 4.14
N TYR A 57 15.37 0.59 4.99
CA TYR A 57 16.48 0.99 5.87
C TYR A 57 16.75 -0.05 6.95
N GLN A 58 15.68 -0.59 7.55
CA GLN A 58 15.77 -1.52 8.68
C GLN A 58 14.65 -2.55 8.62
N ILE A 59 14.91 -3.77 9.10
CA ILE A 59 13.93 -4.85 9.25
C ILE A 59 13.84 -5.25 10.73
N GLU A 60 12.65 -5.16 11.30
CA GLU A 60 12.33 -5.71 12.61
C GLU A 60 12.02 -7.21 12.45
N ALA A 61 13.04 -8.04 12.74
CA ALA A 61 13.06 -9.44 12.32
C ALA A 61 12.27 -10.39 13.23
N GLY A 62 11.99 -9.99 14.49
CA GLY A 62 11.23 -10.83 15.42
C GLY A 62 11.53 -10.54 16.89
N ILE A 63 11.17 -11.52 17.75
CA ILE A 63 11.21 -11.43 19.22
C ILE A 63 12.09 -12.55 19.78
N PRO A 64 13.42 -12.38 19.91
CA PRO A 64 14.35 -13.44 20.33
C PRO A 64 14.03 -14.09 21.68
N THR A 65 13.45 -13.35 22.62
CA THR A 65 13.09 -13.88 23.95
C THR A 65 12.01 -14.98 23.90
N MET A 66 11.30 -15.15 22.77
CA MET A 66 10.39 -16.28 22.57
C MET A 66 11.15 -17.62 22.47
N GLY A 67 12.43 -17.60 22.12
CA GLY A 67 13.26 -18.80 21.97
C GLY A 67 12.90 -19.63 20.73
N GLY A 68 13.43 -20.87 20.68
CA GLY A 68 13.08 -21.86 19.65
C GLY A 68 13.23 -21.35 18.22
N ALA A 69 12.26 -21.66 17.38
CA ALA A 69 12.27 -21.31 15.96
C ALA A 69 12.32 -19.80 15.71
N GLU A 70 11.70 -18.99 16.58
CA GLU A 70 11.70 -17.52 16.44
C GLU A 70 13.11 -16.94 16.64
N LYS A 71 13.80 -17.32 17.71
CA LYS A 71 15.18 -16.89 17.96
C LYS A 71 16.12 -17.37 16.85
N GLU A 72 15.93 -18.61 16.37
CA GLU A 72 16.72 -19.18 15.27
C GLU A 72 16.50 -18.39 13.96
N ALA A 73 15.27 -18.00 13.65
CA ALA A 73 14.96 -17.20 12.47
C ALA A 73 15.64 -15.83 12.53
N VAL A 74 15.53 -15.12 13.67
CA VAL A 74 16.19 -13.82 13.86
C VAL A 74 17.70 -13.95 13.70
N ALA A 75 18.33 -14.95 14.32
CA ALA A 75 19.78 -15.18 14.20
C ALA A 75 20.20 -15.49 12.74
N LYS A 76 19.41 -16.28 12.01
CA LYS A 76 19.66 -16.56 10.59
C LYS A 76 19.55 -15.31 9.73
N ILE A 77 18.54 -14.46 9.98
CA ILE A 77 18.35 -13.20 9.24
C ILE A 77 19.51 -12.24 9.55
N ALA A 78 19.90 -12.09 10.82
CA ALA A 78 21.03 -11.25 11.22
C ALA A 78 22.38 -11.72 10.63
N ALA A 79 22.50 -13.02 10.33
CA ALA A 79 23.69 -13.60 9.69
C ALA A 79 23.69 -13.45 8.14
N LEU A 80 22.59 -12.98 7.52
CA LEU A 80 22.57 -12.71 6.09
C LEU A 80 23.43 -11.48 5.75
N ASP A 81 23.98 -11.48 4.54
CA ASP A 81 24.70 -10.30 4.01
C ASP A 81 23.70 -9.33 3.35
N LEU A 82 22.89 -8.67 4.20
CA LEU A 82 21.90 -7.69 3.78
C LEU A 82 22.48 -6.28 3.90
N ASN A 83 21.96 -5.34 3.11
CA ASN A 83 22.34 -3.93 3.18
C ASN A 83 21.57 -3.20 4.29
N CYS A 84 20.35 -3.66 4.61
CA CYS A 84 19.53 -3.10 5.68
C CYS A 84 20.00 -3.53 7.06
N SER A 85 19.72 -2.70 8.07
CA SER A 85 19.96 -3.01 9.48
C SER A 85 18.93 -4.02 9.99
N ILE A 86 19.35 -4.91 10.88
CA ILE A 86 18.46 -5.89 11.51
C ILE A 86 18.21 -5.49 12.96
N LEU A 87 16.92 -5.30 13.27
CA LEU A 87 16.44 -4.91 14.59
C LEU A 87 15.62 -6.06 15.20
N ALA A 88 15.79 -6.27 16.51
CA ALA A 88 14.97 -7.20 17.29
C ALA A 88 14.09 -6.44 18.30
N TRP A 89 12.85 -6.91 18.48
CA TRP A 89 11.93 -6.35 19.45
C TRP A 89 12.15 -6.95 20.86
N ASN A 90 12.11 -6.09 21.88
CA ASN A 90 12.35 -6.44 23.29
C ASN A 90 11.37 -5.68 24.19
N ARG A 91 10.98 -6.30 25.31
CA ARG A 91 10.47 -5.53 26.45
C ARG A 91 11.62 -4.74 27.07
N ALA A 92 11.32 -3.72 27.86
CA ALA A 92 12.33 -2.97 28.63
C ALA A 92 12.89 -3.82 29.78
N VAL A 93 13.50 -4.96 29.44
CA VAL A 93 14.07 -5.95 30.37
C VAL A 93 15.43 -6.40 29.83
N VAL A 94 16.47 -6.30 30.65
CA VAL A 94 17.86 -6.61 30.29
C VAL A 94 18.01 -8.05 29.76
N SER A 95 17.25 -9.02 30.29
CA SER A 95 17.33 -10.42 29.80
C SER A 95 16.87 -10.54 28.34
N ASP A 96 15.84 -9.81 27.92
CA ASP A 96 15.35 -9.84 26.54
C ASP A 96 16.43 -9.29 25.58
N ILE A 97 17.09 -8.19 25.97
CA ILE A 97 18.14 -7.58 25.17
C ILE A 97 19.36 -8.51 25.02
N LYS A 98 19.66 -9.31 26.04
CA LYS A 98 20.73 -10.33 25.95
C LYS A 98 20.43 -11.39 24.89
N GLU A 99 19.18 -11.86 24.82
CA GLU A 99 18.75 -12.80 23.79
C GLU A 99 18.91 -12.21 22.38
N SER A 100 18.62 -10.91 22.22
CA SER A 100 18.80 -10.20 20.95
C SER A 100 20.28 -10.07 20.57
N ILE A 101 21.15 -9.77 21.53
CA ILE A 101 22.62 -9.70 21.32
C ILE A 101 23.15 -11.06 20.83
N GLU A 102 22.68 -12.17 21.42
CA GLU A 102 23.10 -13.52 21.02
C GLU A 102 22.70 -13.85 19.56
N CYS A 103 21.63 -13.24 19.04
CA CYS A 103 21.25 -13.37 17.64
C CYS A 103 22.15 -12.59 16.68
N GLY A 104 22.98 -11.66 17.18
CA GLY A 104 23.88 -10.85 16.35
C GLY A 104 23.20 -9.71 15.61
N VAL A 105 22.10 -9.17 16.13
CA VAL A 105 21.39 -8.04 15.53
C VAL A 105 22.16 -6.72 15.70
N ASP A 106 21.92 -5.77 14.80
CA ASP A 106 22.56 -4.44 14.82
C ASP A 106 21.84 -3.47 15.78
N ALA A 107 20.53 -3.69 15.98
CA ALA A 107 19.65 -2.77 16.67
C ALA A 107 18.65 -3.49 17.56
N VAL A 108 18.11 -2.77 18.54
CA VAL A 108 17.01 -3.24 19.39
C VAL A 108 15.92 -2.19 19.50
N ALA A 109 14.68 -2.66 19.41
CA ALA A 109 13.49 -1.92 19.81
C ALA A 109 13.18 -2.29 21.26
N ILE A 110 13.16 -1.31 22.15
CA ILE A 110 12.84 -1.49 23.58
C ILE A 110 11.45 -0.93 23.82
N SER A 111 10.48 -1.79 24.04
CA SER A 111 9.07 -1.41 24.17
C SER A 111 8.64 -1.30 25.62
N MET A 112 7.96 -0.19 25.94
CA MET A 112 7.38 0.09 27.23
C MET A 112 6.07 0.91 27.05
N SER A 113 5.05 0.55 27.84
CA SER A 113 3.78 1.26 27.80
C SER A 113 3.90 2.69 28.33
N ALA A 114 3.30 3.65 27.60
CA ALA A 114 3.36 5.07 27.93
C ALA A 114 2.02 5.66 28.38
N SER A 115 0.89 4.95 28.22
CA SER A 115 -0.42 5.42 28.70
C SER A 115 -0.69 4.98 30.13
N ASP A 116 -1.36 5.82 30.93
CA ASP A 116 -1.73 5.49 32.31
C ASP A 116 -2.57 4.21 32.39
N ILE A 117 -3.50 4.03 31.47
CA ILE A 117 -4.34 2.84 31.44
C ILE A 117 -3.53 1.55 31.29
N HIS A 118 -2.45 1.56 30.49
CA HIS A 118 -1.55 0.40 30.38
C HIS A 118 -0.62 0.29 31.58
N ILE A 119 -0.12 1.42 32.10
CA ILE A 119 0.76 1.42 33.27
C ILE A 119 0.03 0.82 34.48
N GLU A 120 -1.20 1.27 34.75
CA GLU A 120 -1.97 0.83 35.90
C GLU A 120 -2.52 -0.60 35.75
N HIS A 121 -3.16 -0.89 34.61
CA HIS A 121 -3.93 -2.13 34.46
C HIS A 121 -3.13 -3.29 33.84
N LYS A 122 -2.22 -3.00 32.89
CA LYS A 122 -1.39 -4.02 32.22
C LYS A 122 -0.10 -4.28 33.01
N LEU A 123 0.64 -3.24 33.35
CA LEU A 123 1.92 -3.36 34.02
C LEU A 123 1.77 -3.42 35.56
N ARG A 124 0.68 -2.88 36.10
CA ARG A 124 0.46 -2.72 37.56
C ARG A 124 1.64 -2.01 38.23
N ALA A 125 2.09 -0.95 37.62
CA ALA A 125 3.29 -0.20 37.97
C ALA A 125 2.99 1.30 38.10
N THR A 126 4.01 2.12 38.31
CA THR A 126 3.92 3.58 38.34
C THR A 126 4.67 4.20 37.17
N ARG A 127 4.42 5.49 36.91
CA ARG A 127 5.16 6.24 35.87
C ARG A 127 6.68 6.26 36.17
N GLU A 128 7.07 6.37 37.42
CA GLU A 128 8.47 6.36 37.87
C GLU A 128 9.14 5.03 37.54
N TRP A 129 8.47 3.92 37.84
CA TRP A 129 8.98 2.58 37.51
C TRP A 129 9.18 2.40 36.00
N VAL A 130 8.24 2.92 35.18
CA VAL A 130 8.37 2.90 33.70
C VAL A 130 9.63 3.63 33.27
N LEU A 131 9.86 4.85 33.78
CA LEU A 131 11.04 5.67 33.42
C LEU A 131 12.35 5.02 33.84
N GLU A 132 12.41 4.43 35.04
CA GLU A 132 13.59 3.70 35.51
C GLU A 132 13.90 2.46 34.67
N SER A 133 12.86 1.68 34.33
CA SER A 133 12.99 0.48 33.51
C SER A 133 13.50 0.81 32.10
N VAL A 134 12.97 1.87 31.49
CA VAL A 134 13.44 2.35 30.18
C VAL A 134 14.91 2.77 30.25
N LYS A 135 15.25 3.57 31.26
CA LYS A 135 16.65 4.03 31.46
C LYS A 135 17.60 2.86 31.59
N GLU A 136 17.31 1.89 32.48
CA GLU A 136 18.16 0.71 32.69
C GLU A 136 18.37 -0.10 31.42
N ALA A 137 17.29 -0.36 30.70
CA ALA A 137 17.31 -1.14 29.46
C ALA A 137 18.11 -0.43 28.34
N VAL A 138 17.92 0.89 28.19
CA VAL A 138 18.64 1.70 27.19
C VAL A 138 20.12 1.78 27.55
N ASP A 139 20.47 2.12 28.81
CA ASP A 139 21.87 2.15 29.33
C ASP A 139 22.56 0.82 29.02
N PHE A 140 21.90 -0.31 29.30
CA PHE A 140 22.46 -1.64 29.03
C PHE A 140 22.72 -1.86 27.54
N ALA A 141 21.74 -1.57 26.68
CA ALA A 141 21.86 -1.78 25.23
C ALA A 141 22.95 -0.87 24.62
N LYS A 142 23.00 0.40 25.02
CA LYS A 142 24.03 1.36 24.55
C LYS A 142 25.42 0.96 24.98
N ASN A 143 25.60 0.45 26.21
CA ASN A 143 26.89 -0.08 26.69
C ASN A 143 27.34 -1.33 25.90
N LYS A 144 26.46 -1.97 25.14
CA LYS A 144 26.77 -3.07 24.21
C LYS A 144 27.00 -2.61 22.78
N GLY A 145 26.91 -1.32 22.50
CA GLY A 145 27.16 -0.71 21.20
C GLY A 145 25.96 -0.85 20.20
N LEU A 146 24.78 -1.21 20.70
CA LEU A 146 23.59 -1.36 19.84
C LEU A 146 22.99 0.00 19.45
N TYR A 147 22.36 0.06 18.28
CA TYR A 147 21.41 1.11 17.94
C TYR A 147 20.10 0.85 18.70
N VAL A 148 19.52 1.87 19.32
CA VAL A 148 18.37 1.72 20.22
C VAL A 148 17.19 2.58 19.76
N SER A 149 16.08 1.94 19.40
CA SER A 149 14.76 2.55 19.26
C SER A 149 13.96 2.29 20.54
N VAL A 150 13.44 3.35 21.18
CA VAL A 150 12.55 3.18 22.35
C VAL A 150 11.11 3.36 21.91
N ASN A 151 10.29 2.33 22.11
CA ASN A 151 8.89 2.33 21.70
C ASN A 151 8.01 2.80 22.85
N ALA A 152 7.35 3.96 22.68
CA ALA A 152 6.28 4.42 23.54
C ALA A 152 4.98 3.72 23.15
N GLU A 153 4.69 2.54 23.72
CA GLU A 153 3.47 1.81 23.45
C GLU A 153 2.25 2.58 23.96
N ASP A 154 1.21 2.65 23.12
CA ASP A 154 -0.03 3.39 23.41
C ASP A 154 0.18 4.90 23.63
N ALA A 155 1.13 5.48 22.90
CA ALA A 155 1.46 6.90 22.97
C ALA A 155 0.29 7.81 22.55
N SER A 156 -0.63 7.32 21.75
CA SER A 156 -1.83 8.06 21.34
C SER A 156 -2.70 8.46 22.53
N ARG A 157 -2.78 7.61 23.57
CA ARG A 157 -3.56 7.85 24.81
C ARG A 157 -2.71 8.34 25.99
N SER A 158 -1.41 8.46 25.78
CA SER A 158 -0.52 8.99 26.83
C SER A 158 -0.79 10.45 27.10
N ASP A 159 -0.68 10.84 28.39
CA ASP A 159 -0.53 12.22 28.78
C ASP A 159 0.71 12.83 28.10
N MET A 160 0.59 14.02 27.51
CA MET A 160 1.67 14.60 26.70
C MET A 160 2.89 14.97 27.55
N GLU A 161 2.71 15.44 28.78
CA GLU A 161 3.84 15.81 29.66
C GLU A 161 4.61 14.56 30.09
N PHE A 162 3.89 13.46 30.35
CA PHE A 162 4.52 12.18 30.64
C PHE A 162 5.26 11.62 29.43
N LEU A 163 4.66 11.67 28.21
CA LEU A 163 5.33 11.23 27.00
C LEU A 163 6.61 12.02 26.72
N LEU A 164 6.60 13.33 26.96
CA LEU A 164 7.81 14.17 26.85
C LEU A 164 8.86 13.78 27.88
N SER A 165 8.46 13.44 29.10
CA SER A 165 9.38 12.98 30.17
C SER A 165 9.98 11.61 29.80
N PHE A 166 9.15 10.70 29.28
CA PHE A 166 9.57 9.39 28.76
C PHE A 166 10.62 9.54 27.65
N ALA A 167 10.36 10.40 26.67
CA ALA A 167 11.29 10.65 25.57
C ALA A 167 12.62 11.27 26.04
N ARG A 168 12.57 12.22 27.01
CA ARG A 168 13.78 12.82 27.58
C ARG A 168 14.65 11.79 28.32
N ILE A 169 14.04 10.93 29.14
CA ILE A 169 14.75 9.86 29.83
C ILE A 169 15.41 8.90 28.85
N ALA A 170 14.68 8.50 27.80
CA ALA A 170 15.22 7.64 26.75
C ALA A 170 16.44 8.31 26.04
N ARG A 171 16.30 9.59 25.67
CA ARG A 171 17.37 10.38 25.05
C ARG A 171 18.60 10.49 25.97
N ASP A 172 18.39 10.84 27.22
CA ASP A 172 19.46 11.08 28.18
C ASP A 172 20.20 9.79 28.55
N ALA A 173 19.53 8.64 28.44
CA ALA A 173 20.15 7.30 28.50
C ALA A 173 20.86 6.90 27.18
N GLY A 174 20.72 7.70 26.10
CA GLY A 174 21.44 7.51 24.85
C GLY A 174 20.64 6.81 23.74
N ALA A 175 19.32 6.66 23.86
CA ALA A 175 18.50 6.13 22.78
C ALA A 175 18.65 6.96 21.50
N ASP A 176 18.71 6.29 20.35
CA ASP A 176 18.95 6.93 19.05
C ASP A 176 17.65 7.52 18.46
N ARG A 177 16.49 6.91 18.75
CA ARG A 177 15.17 7.41 18.35
C ARG A 177 14.07 6.98 19.31
N ILE A 178 12.94 7.67 19.24
CA ILE A 178 11.68 7.26 19.89
C ILE A 178 10.67 6.82 18.84
N ARG A 179 10.04 5.65 19.03
CA ARG A 179 8.92 5.18 18.22
C ARG A 179 7.62 5.59 18.91
N PHE A 180 6.87 6.46 18.25
CA PHE A 180 5.51 6.83 18.65
C PHE A 180 4.53 5.78 18.14
N CYS A 181 3.91 5.01 19.07
CA CYS A 181 2.98 3.96 18.71
C CYS A 181 1.52 4.41 18.88
N ASP A 182 0.80 4.58 17.78
CA ASP A 182 -0.66 4.66 17.79
C ASP A 182 -1.23 3.23 17.82
N THR A 183 -1.04 2.59 18.99
CA THR A 183 -1.29 1.17 19.23
C THR A 183 -2.72 0.75 18.91
N LEU A 184 -3.70 1.63 19.11
CA LEU A 184 -5.12 1.35 18.87
C LEU A 184 -5.65 2.00 17.58
N GLY A 185 -4.77 2.67 16.80
CA GLY A 185 -5.14 3.34 15.56
C GLY A 185 -6.22 4.41 15.73
N ILE A 186 -6.21 5.15 16.83
CA ILE A 186 -7.29 6.08 17.20
C ILE A 186 -7.02 7.54 16.83
N LEU A 187 -5.82 7.84 16.36
CA LEU A 187 -5.50 9.21 15.95
C LEU A 187 -6.01 9.51 14.54
N ASP A 188 -6.28 10.79 14.32
CA ASP A 188 -6.44 11.38 13.00
C ASP A 188 -5.15 12.11 12.57
N PRO A 189 -5.00 12.46 11.28
CA PRO A 189 -3.77 13.08 10.77
C PRO A 189 -3.44 14.45 11.42
N PHE A 190 -4.42 15.25 11.83
CA PHE A 190 -4.18 16.57 12.43
C PHE A 190 -3.63 16.42 13.85
N ASN A 191 -4.25 15.56 14.66
CA ASN A 191 -3.78 15.28 16.03
C ASN A 191 -2.42 14.58 15.99
N THR A 192 -2.20 13.67 15.03
CA THR A 192 -0.89 13.05 14.82
C THR A 192 0.17 14.10 14.53
N PHE A 193 -0.06 15.00 13.57
CA PHE A 193 0.86 16.08 13.25
C PHE A 193 1.22 16.91 14.49
N MET A 194 0.21 17.35 15.26
CA MET A 194 0.43 18.18 16.45
C MET A 194 1.23 17.47 17.54
N LYS A 195 0.92 16.21 17.85
CA LYS A 195 1.63 15.43 18.85
C LYS A 195 3.10 15.19 18.45
N ILE A 196 3.34 14.77 17.21
CA ILE A 196 4.68 14.50 16.70
C ILE A 196 5.51 15.76 16.61
N LYS A 197 4.93 16.87 16.11
CA LYS A 197 5.60 18.17 16.07
C LYS A 197 6.05 18.61 17.47
N THR A 198 5.16 18.49 18.47
CA THR A 198 5.48 18.83 19.87
C THR A 198 6.58 17.93 20.41
N LEU A 199 6.51 16.63 20.14
CA LEU A 199 7.52 15.67 20.61
C LEU A 199 8.91 16.02 20.06
N ILE A 200 9.01 16.29 18.77
CA ILE A 200 10.26 16.67 18.11
C ILE A 200 10.79 18.01 18.63
N ASP A 201 9.95 19.06 18.65
CA ASP A 201 10.34 20.41 19.02
C ASP A 201 10.85 20.48 20.46
N VAL A 202 10.26 19.70 21.36
CA VAL A 202 10.62 19.72 22.80
C VAL A 202 11.79 18.81 23.14
N THR A 203 11.92 17.67 22.45
CA THR A 203 12.92 16.66 22.80
C THR A 203 14.15 16.68 21.90
N GLY A 204 14.01 17.13 20.67
CA GLY A 204 15.03 17.08 19.63
C GLY A 204 15.40 15.66 19.19
N MET A 205 14.61 14.64 19.56
CA MET A 205 14.85 13.26 19.16
C MET A 205 14.33 13.00 17.75
N ASP A 206 14.99 12.09 17.05
CA ASP A 206 14.41 11.47 15.86
C ASP A 206 13.19 10.64 16.26
N VAL A 207 12.08 10.82 15.52
CA VAL A 207 10.82 10.13 15.76
C VAL A 207 10.56 9.11 14.67
N GLU A 208 10.11 7.94 15.08
CA GLU A 208 9.57 6.89 14.24
C GLU A 208 8.06 6.78 14.42
N MET A 209 7.33 6.74 13.30
CA MET A 209 5.89 6.53 13.30
C MET A 209 5.57 5.04 13.24
N HIS A 210 4.75 4.55 14.19
CA HIS A 210 4.15 3.22 14.14
C HIS A 210 2.65 3.34 14.32
N THR A 211 1.88 3.07 13.28
CA THR A 211 0.45 3.39 13.23
C THR A 211 -0.38 2.18 12.83
N HIS A 212 -1.43 1.89 13.63
CA HIS A 212 -2.42 0.86 13.32
C HIS A 212 -3.61 1.41 12.54
N ASN A 213 -4.34 0.52 11.86
CA ASN A 213 -5.30 0.86 10.81
C ASN A 213 -6.76 0.65 11.21
N ASP A 214 -7.06 0.66 12.49
CA ASP A 214 -8.40 0.32 13.02
C ASP A 214 -9.52 1.21 12.46
N PHE A 215 -9.22 2.46 12.13
CA PHE A 215 -10.13 3.39 11.47
C PHE A 215 -9.73 3.71 10.02
N GLY A 216 -8.85 2.94 9.40
CA GLY A 216 -8.43 3.15 8.01
C GLY A 216 -7.49 4.34 7.80
N MET A 217 -6.82 4.82 8.84
CA MET A 217 -6.00 6.04 8.78
C MET A 217 -4.50 5.81 8.98
N ALA A 218 -4.03 4.57 9.08
CA ALA A 218 -2.62 4.28 9.37
C ALA A 218 -1.65 4.97 8.40
N THR A 219 -1.83 4.79 7.10
CA THR A 219 -0.99 5.42 6.07
C THR A 219 -1.08 6.95 6.15
N ALA A 220 -2.28 7.52 6.35
CA ALA A 220 -2.46 8.97 6.47
C ALA A 220 -1.78 9.53 7.72
N ASN A 221 -1.85 8.83 8.85
CA ASN A 221 -1.20 9.21 10.10
C ASN A 221 0.34 9.11 9.98
N ALA A 222 0.86 8.07 9.32
CA ALA A 222 2.28 7.96 9.03
C ALA A 222 2.80 9.17 8.22
N LEU A 223 2.08 9.57 7.17
CA LEU A 223 2.41 10.75 6.37
C LEU A 223 2.30 12.06 7.19
N ALA A 224 1.29 12.18 8.05
CA ALA A 224 1.14 13.33 8.93
C ALA A 224 2.34 13.45 9.90
N GLY A 225 2.82 12.33 10.42
CA GLY A 225 4.05 12.27 11.24
C GLY A 225 5.28 12.73 10.46
N VAL A 226 5.46 12.28 9.22
CA VAL A 226 6.55 12.74 8.35
C VAL A 226 6.47 14.25 8.10
N LYS A 227 5.28 14.78 7.82
CA LYS A 227 5.06 16.22 7.66
C LYS A 227 5.37 17.02 8.94
N ALA A 228 5.18 16.41 10.10
CA ALA A 228 5.56 17.00 11.39
C ALA A 228 7.07 16.93 11.67
N GLY A 229 7.83 16.16 10.89
CA GLY A 229 9.27 16.02 11.01
C GLY A 229 9.75 14.64 11.46
N ALA A 230 8.87 13.65 11.55
CA ALA A 230 9.30 12.26 11.82
C ALA A 230 10.20 11.75 10.68
N ARG A 231 11.33 11.18 11.07
CA ARG A 231 12.33 10.68 10.14
C ARG A 231 12.11 9.22 9.74
N PHE A 232 11.54 8.43 10.63
CA PHE A 232 11.35 7.01 10.39
C PHE A 232 9.86 6.68 10.32
N VAL A 233 9.51 5.73 9.44
CA VAL A 233 8.16 5.18 9.33
C VAL A 233 8.22 3.67 9.41
N ASN A 234 7.55 3.10 10.41
CA ASN A 234 7.40 1.68 10.58
C ASN A 234 6.21 1.18 9.78
N THR A 235 6.42 0.18 8.95
CA THR A 235 5.45 -0.33 7.98
C THR A 235 5.36 -1.85 8.00
N THR A 236 4.34 -2.40 7.34
CA THR A 236 4.27 -3.82 7.01
C THR A 236 3.83 -4.03 5.57
N VAL A 237 4.32 -5.08 4.95
CA VAL A 237 3.88 -5.48 3.60
C VAL A 237 2.39 -5.80 3.61
N ASN A 238 1.65 -5.26 2.65
CA ASN A 238 0.19 -5.39 2.53
C ASN A 238 -0.59 -4.80 3.72
N GLY A 239 0.07 -4.15 4.66
CA GLY A 239 -0.55 -3.66 5.88
C GLY A 239 -0.87 -4.75 6.90
N LEU A 240 -0.15 -5.88 6.90
CA LEU A 240 -0.30 -6.92 7.92
C LEU A 240 -0.09 -6.35 9.33
N GLY A 241 -0.71 -6.95 10.34
CA GLY A 241 -0.56 -6.56 11.73
C GLY A 241 -1.78 -6.92 12.57
N GLU A 242 -1.70 -6.64 13.85
CA GLU A 242 -2.81 -6.89 14.76
C GLU A 242 -4.09 -6.17 14.32
N ARG A 243 -5.25 -6.78 14.57
CA ARG A 243 -6.60 -6.27 14.28
C ARG A 243 -6.79 -5.89 12.80
N ALA A 244 -6.82 -4.58 12.47
CA ALA A 244 -6.97 -4.08 11.10
C ALA A 244 -5.63 -3.84 10.39
N GLY A 245 -4.50 -4.16 11.05
CA GLY A 245 -3.17 -4.08 10.49
C GLY A 245 -2.47 -2.74 10.72
N ASN A 246 -1.40 -2.49 9.97
CA ASN A 246 -0.50 -1.36 10.07
C ASN A 246 -0.52 -0.47 8.81
N ALA A 247 0.25 0.61 8.83
CA ALA A 247 0.56 1.35 7.61
C ALA A 247 1.25 0.42 6.60
N ALA A 248 0.70 0.33 5.39
CA ALA A 248 1.22 -0.56 4.36
C ALA A 248 2.48 0.02 3.71
N LEU A 249 3.56 -0.78 3.63
CA LEU A 249 4.85 -0.42 3.05
C LEU A 249 4.70 0.24 1.68
N GLU A 250 4.01 -0.44 0.77
CA GLU A 250 3.80 -0.01 -0.60
C GLU A 250 3.01 1.30 -0.70
N GLU A 251 2.02 1.49 0.18
CA GLU A 251 1.20 2.70 0.19
C GLU A 251 2.00 3.90 0.72
N VAL A 252 2.75 3.72 1.80
CA VAL A 252 3.58 4.77 2.40
C VAL A 252 4.64 5.24 1.41
N ILE A 253 5.42 4.32 0.81
CA ILE A 253 6.49 4.68 -0.13
C ILE A 253 5.93 5.42 -1.35
N MET A 254 4.85 4.92 -1.96
CA MET A 254 4.27 5.57 -3.13
C MET A 254 3.63 6.92 -2.80
N ALA A 255 3.02 7.06 -1.61
CA ALA A 255 2.49 8.35 -1.17
C ALA A 255 3.61 9.37 -0.89
N LEU A 256 4.70 8.96 -0.24
CA LEU A 256 5.87 9.83 -0.06
C LEU A 256 6.42 10.32 -1.40
N LYS A 257 6.56 9.41 -2.38
CA LYS A 257 7.07 9.74 -3.72
C LYS A 257 6.11 10.65 -4.51
N HIS A 258 4.83 10.29 -4.59
CA HIS A 258 3.91 10.95 -5.53
C HIS A 258 3.06 12.06 -4.91
N VAL A 259 2.78 12.01 -3.60
CA VAL A 259 2.00 13.06 -2.90
C VAL A 259 2.94 14.06 -2.24
N GLU A 260 3.92 13.60 -1.47
CA GLU A 260 4.83 14.48 -0.72
C GLU A 260 6.07 14.91 -1.54
N LYS A 261 6.29 14.32 -2.72
CA LYS A 261 7.44 14.60 -3.62
C LYS A 261 8.79 14.35 -2.94
N ILE A 262 8.83 13.40 -2.03
CA ILE A 262 10.05 12.93 -1.38
C ILE A 262 10.57 11.75 -2.19
N ASP A 263 11.72 11.95 -2.85
CA ASP A 263 12.36 10.87 -3.61
C ASP A 263 13.16 9.98 -2.65
N LEU A 264 12.72 8.75 -2.54
CA LEU A 264 13.35 7.70 -1.77
C LEU A 264 13.90 6.68 -2.78
N ASN A 265 15.17 6.32 -2.67
CA ASN A 265 15.82 5.35 -3.56
C ASN A 265 15.33 3.91 -3.34
N TYR A 266 14.01 3.70 -3.27
CA TYR A 266 13.39 2.39 -3.18
C TYR A 266 13.08 1.84 -4.57
N ARG A 267 12.88 0.51 -4.65
CA ARG A 267 12.54 -0.20 -5.89
C ARG A 267 11.07 -0.63 -5.88
N PRO A 268 10.13 0.28 -6.17
CA PRO A 268 8.70 -0.03 -6.10
C PRO A 268 8.26 -1.04 -7.17
N GLU A 269 9.01 -1.22 -8.25
CA GLU A 269 8.76 -2.26 -9.25
C GLU A 269 8.81 -3.69 -8.68
N LYS A 270 9.41 -3.87 -7.50
CA LYS A 270 9.46 -5.13 -6.74
C LYS A 270 8.25 -5.35 -5.82
N PHE A 271 7.41 -4.33 -5.60
CA PHE A 271 6.28 -4.44 -4.66
C PHE A 271 5.35 -5.60 -5.00
N ARG A 272 5.07 -5.80 -6.28
CA ARG A 272 4.17 -6.89 -6.69
C ARG A 272 4.71 -8.26 -6.31
N GLU A 273 6.00 -8.52 -6.50
CA GLU A 273 6.66 -9.76 -6.11
C GLU A 273 6.59 -9.98 -4.61
N LEU A 274 7.03 -8.98 -3.83
CA LEU A 274 7.03 -9.04 -2.36
C LEU A 274 5.61 -9.22 -1.82
N SER A 275 4.64 -8.40 -2.25
CA SER A 275 3.26 -8.46 -1.79
C SER A 275 2.62 -9.82 -2.05
N GLN A 276 2.86 -10.41 -3.23
CA GLN A 276 2.35 -11.73 -3.57
C GLN A 276 3.01 -12.84 -2.75
N TYR A 277 4.31 -12.71 -2.47
CA TYR A 277 5.01 -13.68 -1.65
C TYR A 277 4.45 -13.67 -0.21
N VAL A 278 4.36 -12.49 0.39
CA VAL A 278 3.82 -12.33 1.76
C VAL A 278 2.35 -12.74 1.83
N ALA A 279 1.54 -12.45 0.81
CA ALA A 279 0.15 -12.88 0.76
C ALA A 279 -0.01 -14.40 0.77
N ARG A 280 0.87 -15.14 0.07
CA ARG A 280 0.90 -16.61 0.10
C ARG A 280 1.39 -17.14 1.45
N ALA A 281 2.51 -16.63 1.94
CA ALA A 281 3.12 -17.05 3.20
C ALA A 281 2.18 -16.80 4.40
N SER A 282 1.48 -15.68 4.43
CA SER A 282 0.52 -15.33 5.48
C SER A 282 -0.87 -15.97 5.32
N ASN A 283 -1.15 -16.61 4.17
CA ASN A 283 -2.49 -17.03 3.77
C ASN A 283 -3.52 -15.88 3.84
N ARG A 284 -3.11 -14.67 3.44
CA ARG A 284 -3.95 -13.47 3.37
C ARG A 284 -3.93 -12.94 1.94
N PRO A 285 -4.94 -13.29 1.11
CA PRO A 285 -4.99 -12.88 -0.29
C PRO A 285 -5.10 -11.35 -0.41
N ILE A 286 -4.40 -10.79 -1.38
CA ILE A 286 -4.48 -9.35 -1.68
C ILE A 286 -5.82 -9.07 -2.34
N PRO A 287 -6.68 -8.19 -1.79
CA PRO A 287 -7.88 -7.76 -2.48
C PRO A 287 -7.55 -7.15 -3.85
N PRO A 288 -8.32 -7.46 -4.91
CA PRO A 288 -8.02 -6.94 -6.25
C PRO A 288 -7.94 -5.41 -6.32
N TRP A 289 -8.65 -4.72 -5.45
CA TRP A 289 -8.73 -3.25 -5.36
C TRP A 289 -7.79 -2.64 -4.31
N LYS A 290 -6.90 -3.43 -3.67
CA LYS A 290 -5.96 -2.88 -2.70
C LYS A 290 -5.11 -1.79 -3.35
N PRO A 291 -4.91 -0.63 -2.69
CA PRO A 291 -4.04 0.42 -3.23
C PRO A 291 -2.66 -0.12 -3.60
N ILE A 292 -2.08 0.41 -4.64
CA ILE A 292 -0.72 0.16 -5.17
C ILE A 292 -0.52 -1.25 -5.74
N VAL A 293 -0.85 -2.33 -5.01
CA VAL A 293 -0.51 -3.72 -5.38
C VAL A 293 -1.70 -4.58 -5.79
N GLY A 294 -2.91 -4.07 -5.70
CA GLY A 294 -4.13 -4.77 -6.11
C GLY A 294 -4.15 -5.05 -7.61
N ALA A 295 -4.56 -6.26 -8.00
CA ALA A 295 -4.47 -6.71 -9.39
C ALA A 295 -5.28 -5.86 -10.38
N SER A 296 -6.38 -5.23 -9.92
CA SER A 296 -7.29 -4.44 -10.76
C SER A 296 -7.07 -2.93 -10.70
N LEU A 297 -5.99 -2.45 -10.06
CA LEU A 297 -5.73 -1.01 -9.91
C LEU A 297 -5.67 -0.27 -11.26
N PHE A 298 -5.10 -0.91 -12.29
CA PHE A 298 -4.97 -0.36 -13.64
C PHE A 298 -5.86 -1.12 -14.65
N TRP A 299 -7.05 -1.55 -14.21
CA TRP A 299 -8.06 -2.12 -15.10
C TRP A 299 -9.13 -1.09 -15.44
N TYR A 300 -9.36 -0.89 -16.72
CA TYR A 300 -10.28 0.11 -17.24
C TYR A 300 -11.45 -0.56 -17.95
N GLU A 301 -12.68 -0.36 -17.42
CA GLU A 301 -13.93 -0.85 -18.01
C GLU A 301 -14.75 0.31 -18.59
N SER A 302 -14.85 1.44 -17.87
CA SER A 302 -15.66 2.58 -18.28
C SER A 302 -15.17 3.17 -19.59
N GLY A 303 -16.08 3.30 -20.57
CA GLY A 303 -15.74 3.72 -21.94
C GLY A 303 -15.04 5.07 -22.01
N SER A 304 -15.49 6.07 -21.27
CA SER A 304 -14.87 7.41 -21.25
C SER A 304 -13.47 7.39 -20.63
N ARG A 305 -13.30 6.64 -19.53
CA ARG A 305 -11.97 6.51 -18.87
C ARG A 305 -11.01 5.71 -19.74
N ALA A 306 -11.46 4.59 -20.30
CA ALA A 306 -10.65 3.78 -21.20
C ALA A 306 -10.19 4.59 -22.42
N ALA A 307 -11.10 5.36 -23.05
CA ALA A 307 -10.75 6.24 -24.16
C ALA A 307 -9.69 7.29 -23.76
N GLY A 308 -9.87 7.93 -22.61
CA GLY A 308 -8.90 8.92 -22.11
C GLY A 308 -7.53 8.31 -21.82
N VAL A 309 -7.46 7.10 -21.25
CA VAL A 309 -6.18 6.39 -21.02
C VAL A 309 -5.53 5.93 -22.33
N ILE A 310 -6.33 5.55 -23.33
CA ILE A 310 -5.83 5.19 -24.67
C ILE A 310 -5.21 6.41 -25.36
N GLU A 311 -5.82 7.58 -25.20
CA GLU A 311 -5.34 8.84 -25.74
C GLU A 311 -4.06 9.29 -25.03
N ASP A 312 -4.13 9.43 -23.70
CA ASP A 312 -2.98 9.75 -22.84
C ASP A 312 -3.21 9.15 -21.44
N PRO A 313 -2.36 8.20 -21.00
CA PRO A 313 -2.47 7.60 -19.67
C PRO A 313 -2.49 8.61 -18.53
N THR A 314 -1.80 9.76 -18.65
CA THR A 314 -1.75 10.79 -17.60
C THR A 314 -3.10 11.40 -17.26
N ASN A 315 -4.11 11.23 -18.11
CA ASN A 315 -5.48 11.65 -17.82
C ASN A 315 -6.07 10.97 -16.56
N PHE A 316 -5.63 9.72 -16.24
CA PHE A 316 -6.19 8.93 -15.14
C PHE A 316 -5.14 8.15 -14.34
N GLU A 317 -3.85 8.25 -14.67
CA GLU A 317 -2.76 7.57 -13.98
C GLU A 317 -1.79 8.60 -13.40
N VAL A 318 -1.52 8.50 -12.09
CA VAL A 318 -0.55 9.35 -11.39
C VAL A 318 0.88 8.85 -11.66
N PHE A 319 1.01 7.56 -11.92
CA PHE A 319 2.26 6.87 -12.27
C PHE A 319 1.94 5.66 -13.16
N PRO A 320 2.90 5.23 -14.01
CA PRO A 320 2.71 4.06 -14.86
C PRO A 320 2.57 2.77 -14.02
N PRO A 321 1.75 1.79 -14.44
CA PRO A 321 1.57 0.53 -13.72
C PRO A 321 2.88 -0.26 -13.53
N GLU A 322 3.83 -0.11 -14.45
CA GLU A 322 5.13 -0.77 -14.42
C GLU A 322 5.97 -0.33 -13.22
N ASP A 323 5.80 0.89 -12.73
CA ASP A 323 6.49 1.42 -11.54
C ASP A 323 6.23 0.58 -10.28
N VAL A 324 5.13 -0.17 -10.25
CA VAL A 324 4.76 -1.04 -9.12
C VAL A 324 4.63 -2.52 -9.53
N GLY A 325 5.18 -2.89 -10.67
CA GLY A 325 5.18 -4.26 -11.19
C GLY A 325 3.81 -4.74 -11.69
N LEU A 326 2.92 -3.82 -12.05
CA LEU A 326 1.59 -4.09 -12.60
C LEU A 326 1.57 -3.87 -14.12
N ARG A 327 0.41 -4.12 -14.74
CA ARG A 327 0.15 -3.85 -16.15
C ARG A 327 -1.24 -3.28 -16.33
N ARG A 328 -1.37 -2.38 -17.30
CA ARG A 328 -2.66 -1.83 -17.73
C ARG A 328 -3.46 -2.90 -18.44
N ARG A 329 -4.78 -2.94 -18.19
CA ARG A 329 -5.73 -3.83 -18.86
C ARG A 329 -7.02 -3.12 -19.20
N PHE A 330 -7.51 -3.36 -20.42
CA PHE A 330 -8.85 -2.97 -20.82
C PHE A 330 -9.75 -4.20 -20.73
N ILE A 331 -10.80 -4.11 -19.92
CA ILE A 331 -11.76 -5.19 -19.70
C ILE A 331 -13.10 -4.79 -20.29
N ILE A 332 -13.86 -5.75 -20.79
CA ILE A 332 -15.18 -5.53 -21.41
C ILE A 332 -16.27 -5.99 -20.43
N GLY A 333 -17.14 -5.04 -20.09
CA GLY A 333 -18.26 -5.25 -19.19
C GLY A 333 -19.41 -4.28 -19.47
N LYS A 334 -20.26 -4.07 -18.46
CA LYS A 334 -21.48 -3.28 -18.58
C LYS A 334 -21.24 -1.84 -19.05
N TYR A 335 -20.14 -1.22 -18.62
CA TYR A 335 -19.83 0.20 -18.86
C TYR A 335 -18.83 0.43 -20.00
N SER A 336 -18.42 -0.62 -20.71
CA SER A 336 -17.43 -0.51 -21.77
C SER A 336 -17.92 0.24 -22.99
N GLY A 337 -17.00 0.94 -23.67
CA GLY A 337 -17.23 1.71 -24.87
C GLY A 337 -16.62 1.06 -26.12
N ILE A 338 -16.91 1.65 -27.30
CA ILE A 338 -16.40 1.18 -28.59
C ILE A 338 -14.87 1.21 -28.64
N ALA A 339 -14.23 2.26 -28.13
CA ALA A 339 -12.77 2.40 -28.18
C ALA A 339 -12.06 1.25 -27.45
N SER A 340 -12.50 0.91 -26.23
CA SER A 340 -11.94 -0.21 -25.47
C SER A 340 -12.22 -1.57 -26.14
N LEU A 341 -13.38 -1.74 -26.76
CA LEU A 341 -13.72 -2.95 -27.50
C LEU A 341 -12.81 -3.12 -28.74
N LYS A 342 -12.65 -2.06 -29.54
CA LYS A 342 -11.75 -2.09 -30.72
C LYS A 342 -10.31 -2.41 -30.33
N LEU A 343 -9.83 -1.77 -29.27
CA LEU A 343 -8.49 -2.07 -28.73
C LEU A 343 -8.40 -3.55 -28.32
N LYS A 344 -9.41 -4.04 -27.57
CA LYS A 344 -9.42 -5.42 -27.10
C LYS A 344 -9.44 -6.45 -28.24
N LEU A 345 -10.23 -6.20 -29.27
CA LEU A 345 -10.29 -7.05 -30.47
C LEU A 345 -8.98 -7.01 -31.27
N SER A 346 -8.30 -5.84 -31.33
CA SER A 346 -7.01 -5.72 -32.02
C SER A 346 -5.89 -6.53 -31.35
N GLU A 347 -5.96 -6.77 -30.02
CA GLU A 347 -5.06 -7.69 -29.33
C GLU A 347 -5.13 -9.12 -29.88
N HIS A 348 -6.27 -9.47 -30.51
CA HIS A 348 -6.53 -10.76 -31.16
C HIS A 348 -6.51 -10.69 -32.68
N ALA A 349 -5.89 -9.65 -33.26
CA ALA A 349 -5.84 -9.41 -34.70
C ALA A 349 -7.21 -9.29 -35.38
N VAL A 350 -8.26 -8.89 -34.65
CA VAL A 350 -9.61 -8.63 -35.17
C VAL A 350 -9.80 -7.13 -35.32
N CYS A 351 -10.15 -6.70 -36.55
CA CYS A 351 -10.52 -5.33 -36.88
C CYS A 351 -12.01 -5.25 -37.16
N VAL A 352 -12.69 -4.27 -36.58
CA VAL A 352 -14.12 -4.03 -36.74
C VAL A 352 -14.38 -2.57 -37.11
N THR A 353 -15.49 -2.34 -37.87
CA THR A 353 -15.99 -0.99 -38.16
C THR A 353 -16.63 -0.39 -36.90
N ASP A 354 -17.00 0.89 -36.95
CA ASP A 354 -17.71 1.55 -35.82
C ASP A 354 -19.10 0.96 -35.66
N GLU A 355 -19.78 0.62 -36.74
CA GLU A 355 -21.11 0.00 -36.77
C GLU A 355 -21.07 -1.40 -36.16
N GLU A 356 -20.15 -2.26 -36.59
CA GLU A 356 -19.98 -3.60 -36.03
C GLU A 356 -19.62 -3.52 -34.52
N ALA A 357 -18.75 -2.61 -34.13
CA ALA A 357 -18.39 -2.40 -32.75
C ALA A 357 -19.57 -1.91 -31.92
N ALA A 358 -20.42 -1.04 -32.45
CA ALA A 358 -21.64 -0.56 -31.79
C ALA A 358 -22.66 -1.69 -31.53
N LEU A 359 -22.85 -2.57 -32.50
CA LEU A 359 -23.72 -3.75 -32.35
C LEU A 359 -23.14 -4.74 -31.33
N LEU A 360 -21.86 -5.06 -31.48
CA LEU A 360 -21.18 -6.01 -30.61
C LEU A 360 -21.16 -5.55 -29.16
N ILE A 361 -20.86 -4.26 -28.89
CA ILE A 361 -20.81 -3.75 -27.54
C ILE A 361 -22.13 -3.84 -26.79
N CYS A 362 -23.25 -3.66 -27.49
CA CYS A 362 -24.61 -3.82 -26.93
C CYS A 362 -24.85 -5.26 -26.46
N ARG A 363 -24.46 -6.25 -27.27
CA ARG A 363 -24.56 -7.68 -26.94
C ARG A 363 -23.67 -8.02 -25.74
N LEU A 364 -22.42 -7.54 -25.75
CA LEU A 364 -21.44 -7.82 -24.69
C LEU A 364 -21.87 -7.21 -23.36
N ARG A 365 -22.41 -5.99 -23.36
CA ARG A 365 -22.97 -5.36 -22.15
C ARG A 365 -24.10 -6.21 -21.56
N SER A 366 -25.03 -6.66 -22.39
CA SER A 366 -26.16 -7.54 -21.99
C SER A 366 -25.67 -8.90 -21.47
N LYS A 367 -24.65 -9.50 -22.11
CA LYS A 367 -23.98 -10.74 -21.64
C LYS A 367 -23.32 -10.54 -20.29
N SER A 368 -22.60 -9.43 -20.10
CA SER A 368 -21.95 -9.06 -18.83
C SER A 368 -22.96 -8.89 -17.69
N VAL A 369 -24.10 -8.23 -17.94
CA VAL A 369 -25.17 -8.06 -16.94
C VAL A 369 -25.75 -9.42 -16.52
N ARG A 370 -26.00 -10.33 -17.45
CA ARG A 370 -26.51 -11.69 -17.15
C ARG A 370 -25.49 -12.49 -16.31
N LEU A 371 -24.19 -12.37 -16.63
CA LEU A 371 -23.11 -13.09 -15.95
C LEU A 371 -22.65 -12.40 -14.66
N LYS A 372 -23.08 -11.16 -14.40
CA LYS A 372 -22.70 -10.32 -13.25
C LYS A 372 -21.17 -10.17 -13.09
N ARG A 373 -20.45 -10.08 -14.22
CA ARG A 373 -18.99 -9.88 -14.26
C ARG A 373 -18.55 -9.34 -15.62
N ALA A 374 -17.31 -8.87 -15.68
CA ALA A 374 -16.65 -8.62 -16.96
C ALA A 374 -16.49 -9.93 -17.77
N LEU A 375 -16.33 -9.78 -19.08
CA LEU A 375 -16.21 -10.90 -20.00
C LEU A 375 -14.76 -11.33 -20.19
N PHE A 376 -14.54 -12.60 -20.40
CA PHE A 376 -13.26 -13.14 -20.83
C PHE A 376 -13.05 -12.92 -22.32
N ASP A 377 -11.79 -12.88 -22.77
CA ASP A 377 -11.45 -12.67 -24.17
C ASP A 377 -12.11 -13.70 -25.09
N ALA A 378 -12.15 -14.97 -24.69
CA ALA A 378 -12.83 -16.02 -25.43
C ALA A 378 -14.35 -15.74 -25.63
N GLU A 379 -15.00 -15.18 -24.60
CA GLU A 379 -16.44 -14.85 -24.68
C GLU A 379 -16.72 -13.63 -25.57
N ILE A 380 -15.75 -12.72 -25.69
CA ILE A 380 -15.80 -11.57 -26.59
C ILE A 380 -15.65 -12.04 -28.03
N LEU A 381 -14.65 -12.88 -28.29
CA LEU A 381 -14.39 -13.45 -29.63
C LEU A 381 -15.55 -14.33 -30.11
N GLU A 382 -16.08 -15.21 -29.26
CA GLU A 382 -17.28 -16.01 -29.54
C GLU A 382 -18.50 -15.14 -29.95
N SER A 383 -18.68 -14.03 -29.21
CA SER A 383 -19.78 -13.11 -29.49
C SER A 383 -19.56 -12.34 -30.81
N TYR A 384 -18.31 -12.05 -31.15
CA TYR A 384 -17.92 -11.46 -32.43
C TYR A 384 -18.17 -12.44 -33.59
N GLU A 385 -17.71 -13.68 -33.48
CA GLU A 385 -17.90 -14.71 -34.50
C GLU A 385 -19.39 -14.99 -34.76
N ALA A 386 -20.18 -15.05 -33.69
CA ALA A 386 -21.65 -15.19 -33.83
C ALA A 386 -22.28 -14.01 -34.57
N LEU A 387 -21.88 -12.77 -34.24
CA LEU A 387 -22.37 -11.57 -34.96
C LEU A 387 -22.01 -11.60 -36.44
N ILE A 388 -20.77 -11.93 -36.77
CA ILE A 388 -20.31 -12.02 -38.18
C ILE A 388 -21.04 -13.14 -38.92
N GLY A 389 -21.28 -14.29 -38.24
CA GLY A 389 -22.10 -15.39 -38.80
C GLY A 389 -23.51 -14.93 -39.17
N GLU A 390 -24.23 -14.28 -38.25
CA GLU A 390 -25.58 -13.75 -38.47
C GLU A 390 -25.60 -12.73 -39.63
N VAL A 391 -24.64 -11.81 -39.68
CA VAL A 391 -24.55 -10.83 -40.78
C VAL A 391 -24.32 -11.52 -42.12
N ARG A 392 -23.44 -12.54 -42.15
CA ARG A 392 -23.19 -13.32 -43.39
C ARG A 392 -24.46 -14.10 -43.83
N GLU A 393 -25.15 -14.77 -42.93
CA GLU A 393 -26.41 -15.49 -43.22
C GLU A 393 -27.47 -14.54 -43.76
N GLU A 394 -27.61 -13.34 -43.20
CA GLU A 394 -28.57 -12.35 -43.68
C GLU A 394 -28.19 -11.80 -45.06
N ILE A 395 -26.93 -11.57 -45.35
CA ILE A 395 -26.42 -11.20 -46.68
C ILE A 395 -26.67 -12.34 -47.67
N GLU A 396 -26.44 -13.60 -47.33
CA GLU A 396 -26.70 -14.75 -48.20
C GLU A 396 -28.18 -14.95 -48.47
N ALA A 397 -29.05 -14.77 -47.47
CA ALA A 397 -30.48 -14.85 -47.61
C ALA A 397 -31.05 -13.77 -48.56
N ARG A 398 -30.39 -12.60 -48.62
CA ARG A 398 -30.76 -11.49 -49.52
C ARG A 398 -30.12 -11.56 -50.89
N ARG A 399 -29.19 -12.47 -51.14
CA ARG A 399 -28.44 -12.64 -52.40
C ARG A 399 -29.29 -13.01 -53.62
N GLY A 400 -30.60 -12.77 -53.57
CA GLY A 400 -31.51 -12.90 -54.72
C GLY A 400 -31.52 -11.76 -55.74
N GLY A 401 -30.75 -10.65 -55.53
CA GLY A 401 -30.63 -9.57 -56.51
C GLY A 401 -30.24 -8.22 -55.95
N GLY A 402 -28.96 -7.83 -56.00
CA GLY A 402 -28.54 -6.46 -55.73
C GLY A 402 -27.08 -6.26 -55.33
N ASP A 403 -26.63 -5.02 -55.22
CA ASP A 403 -25.27 -4.55 -54.95
C ASP A 403 -24.82 -4.87 -53.51
N LEU A 404 -23.85 -5.76 -53.36
CA LEU A 404 -23.43 -6.42 -52.13
C LEU A 404 -22.95 -5.49 -50.96
N LEU A 405 -22.47 -4.28 -51.28
CA LEU A 405 -21.97 -3.36 -50.25
C LEU A 405 -23.11 -2.49 -49.66
N ALA A 406 -24.06 -2.06 -50.46
CA ALA A 406 -25.22 -1.29 -50.00
C ALA A 406 -26.17 -2.14 -49.15
N GLU A 407 -26.33 -3.42 -49.50
CA GLU A 407 -27.19 -4.37 -48.78
C GLU A 407 -26.62 -4.80 -47.45
N ALA A 408 -25.29 -4.92 -47.32
CA ALA A 408 -24.64 -5.21 -46.06
C ALA A 408 -24.82 -4.08 -45.00
N CYS A 409 -24.77 -2.82 -45.46
CA CYS A 409 -25.01 -1.67 -44.61
C CYS A 409 -26.48 -1.57 -44.14
N VAL A 410 -27.44 -1.91 -45.03
CA VAL A 410 -28.88 -1.92 -44.69
C VAL A 410 -29.23 -3.07 -43.76
N ALA A 411 -28.65 -4.27 -43.95
CA ALA A 411 -28.84 -5.42 -43.09
C ALA A 411 -28.28 -5.15 -41.68
N ALA A 412 -27.11 -4.53 -41.59
CA ALA A 412 -26.53 -4.13 -40.31
C ALA A 412 -27.36 -3.08 -39.57
N ALA A 413 -27.96 -2.12 -40.30
CA ALA A 413 -28.85 -1.11 -39.75
C ALA A 413 -30.19 -1.70 -39.22
N GLU A 414 -30.80 -2.64 -39.94
CA GLU A 414 -32.03 -3.30 -39.51
C GLU A 414 -31.86 -4.28 -38.35
N ILE A 415 -30.68 -4.94 -38.26
CA ILE A 415 -30.30 -5.71 -37.07
C ILE A 415 -30.11 -4.77 -35.86
N ALA A 416 -29.56 -3.59 -36.07
CA ALA A 416 -29.44 -2.56 -35.04
C ALA A 416 -30.80 -2.07 -34.55
N GLU A 417 -31.77 -1.87 -35.46
CA GLU A 417 -33.12 -1.41 -35.15
C GLU A 417 -33.93 -2.48 -34.38
N ARG A 418 -33.87 -3.75 -34.78
CA ARG A 418 -34.49 -4.88 -34.05
C ARG A 418 -33.88 -5.10 -32.64
N LEU A 419 -32.62 -4.82 -32.50
CA LEU A 419 -31.93 -4.90 -31.19
C LEU A 419 -32.11 -3.64 -30.36
N GLY A 420 -32.43 -2.50 -30.98
CA GLY A 420 -32.72 -1.21 -30.34
C GLY A 420 -34.12 -1.10 -29.76
N GLU A 421 -35.10 -1.81 -30.28
CA GLU A 421 -36.47 -1.83 -29.76
C GLU A 421 -36.63 -2.44 -28.36
N GLY A 422 -35.56 -3.07 -27.83
CA GLY A 422 -35.49 -3.57 -26.45
C GLY A 422 -34.96 -2.56 -25.41
N SER A 423 -34.55 -1.35 -25.79
CA SER A 423 -33.90 -0.39 -24.87
C SER A 423 -34.32 1.08 -25.05
N SER A 424 -35.60 1.33 -25.42
CA SER A 424 -36.16 2.70 -25.37
C SER A 424 -36.73 3.02 -23.99
N ALA A 425 -35.83 3.13 -22.97
CA ALA A 425 -36.08 3.91 -21.75
C ALA A 425 -34.70 4.30 -21.17
N ASP A 426 -34.44 5.60 -21.13
CA ASP A 426 -33.30 6.28 -20.57
C ASP A 426 -32.11 6.68 -21.50
N SER A 427 -32.44 7.51 -22.50
CA SER A 427 -31.45 8.39 -23.13
C SER A 427 -31.90 9.85 -23.16
N ASP A 428 -32.29 10.37 -22.00
CA ASP A 428 -32.43 11.83 -21.82
C ASP A 428 -32.11 12.14 -20.35
N ASN A 429 -30.82 12.46 -20.07
CA ASN A 429 -30.37 13.28 -18.97
C ASN A 429 -28.83 13.13 -18.80
N GLY A 430 -28.10 13.96 -19.47
CA GLY A 430 -26.63 14.01 -19.25
C GLY A 430 -25.84 15.05 -20.04
N ALA A 431 -26.51 15.80 -20.94
CA ALA A 431 -25.79 16.81 -21.74
C ALA A 431 -26.26 18.26 -21.53
N GLY A 432 -27.09 18.53 -20.52
CA GLY A 432 -27.75 19.85 -20.33
C GLY A 432 -27.40 20.64 -19.09
N ALA A 433 -26.43 20.17 -18.25
CA ALA A 433 -26.20 20.76 -16.91
C ALA A 433 -24.82 21.43 -16.71
N LEU A 434 -24.06 21.71 -17.76
CA LEU A 434 -22.75 22.37 -17.64
C LEU A 434 -22.62 23.71 -18.41
N ALA A 435 -23.75 24.30 -18.87
CA ALA A 435 -23.74 25.56 -19.62
C ALA A 435 -24.56 26.71 -18.97
N SER A 436 -24.87 26.68 -17.67
CA SER A 436 -25.66 27.75 -17.03
C SER A 436 -25.18 28.19 -15.64
N ALA A 437 -23.89 28.10 -15.35
CA ALA A 437 -23.29 28.58 -14.09
C ALA A 437 -22.24 29.70 -14.28
N GLU A 438 -22.24 30.42 -15.40
CA GLU A 438 -21.46 31.64 -15.55
C GLU A 438 -22.34 32.79 -16.04
N SER A 439 -23.18 33.36 -15.18
CA SER A 439 -23.62 34.76 -15.26
C SER A 439 -24.57 35.12 -14.12
N SER A 440 -24.06 35.34 -12.94
CA SER A 440 -24.76 36.15 -11.91
C SER A 440 -23.88 36.32 -10.69
N THR A 441 -22.89 37.20 -10.80
CA THR A 441 -22.37 37.98 -9.66
C THR A 441 -21.61 39.20 -10.20
N ARG A 442 -22.38 40.24 -10.52
CA ARG A 442 -21.95 41.65 -10.44
C ARG A 442 -23.21 42.50 -10.24
N LYS A 443 -23.39 42.96 -9.02
CA LYS A 443 -24.04 44.17 -8.48
C LYS A 443 -24.65 43.84 -7.14
N ASP A 444 -24.15 44.29 -6.14
CA ASP A 444 -24.16 45.37 -5.17
C ASP A 444 -23.27 45.03 -4.01
#